data_8be469afb3304ae7e77f5ceb967a66aa
#
_entry.id   8be469afb3304ae7e77f5ceb967a66aa
#
_cell.length_a   1.000
_cell.length_b   1.000
_cell.length_c   1.000
_cell.angle_alpha   90.00
_cell.angle_beta   90.00
_cell.angle_gamma   90.00
#
_symmetry.space_group_name_H-M   'P 1'
#
loop_
_entity.id
_entity.type
_entity.pdbx_description
1 polymer ?
#
loop_
_entity_poly.entity_id
_entity_poly.type
_entity_poly.pdbx_seq_one_letter_code
_entity_poly.pdbx_strand_id
1 'polypeptide(L)'
;MLIDTTYWGLNFGVVVFKDAISNKFIWWHFIEQKLEDYKLGFKWCVEQGYIIKAVVSDGFKGLAKTLYPIAFQIFHMLRAVMAKLTRKPKSDARMELLALSKELCKLSSNDFINKLSKRQERHKYFLNEKTIDENGKWRYTHTRLRSANYTLKRNIAFLFAYESV
;
A
#
# COMPACT_ATOMS: atom_id res chain seq x y z
N MET A 1 -14.05 -4.86 4.42
CA MET A 1 -13.80 -4.67 5.87
C MET A 1 -12.65 -3.71 6.06
N LEU A 2 -12.73 -2.79 7.01
CA LEU A 2 -11.63 -1.91 7.42
C LEU A 2 -11.05 -2.42 8.72
N ILE A 3 -9.71 -2.43 8.80
CA ILE A 3 -8.99 -2.77 10.03
C ILE A 3 -8.07 -1.61 10.35
N ASP A 4 -8.22 -1.07 11.53
CA ASP A 4 -7.37 -0.01 12.06
C ASP A 4 -6.86 -0.39 13.44
N THR A 5 -5.67 0.11 13.78
CA THR A 5 -5.06 -0.18 15.06
C THR A 5 -4.52 1.10 15.66
N THR A 6 -4.98 1.41 16.86
CA THR A 6 -4.50 2.55 17.64
C THR A 6 -3.64 2.06 18.79
N TYR A 7 -2.43 2.59 18.91
CA TYR A 7 -1.48 2.25 19.97
C TYR A 7 -1.36 3.38 21.00
N TRP A 8 -1.27 2.97 22.25
CA TRP A 8 -0.88 3.83 23.37
C TRP A 8 0.46 3.34 23.93
N GLY A 9 1.54 4.09 23.63
CA GLY A 9 2.89 3.66 23.94
C GLY A 9 3.40 2.55 23.01
N LEU A 10 4.36 1.75 23.51
CA LEU A 10 5.05 0.75 22.70
C LEU A 10 4.39 -0.64 22.69
N ASN A 11 3.61 -0.96 23.73
CA ASN A 11 3.21 -2.34 24.02
C ASN A 11 1.69 -2.56 24.10
N PHE A 12 0.89 -1.53 23.92
CA PHE A 12 -0.55 -1.63 24.12
C PHE A 12 -1.31 -0.94 23.01
N GLY A 13 -2.30 -1.60 22.45
CA GLY A 13 -3.15 -1.06 21.42
C GLY A 13 -4.54 -1.68 21.39
N VAL A 14 -5.40 -1.12 20.57
CA VAL A 14 -6.70 -1.68 20.22
C VAL A 14 -6.75 -1.84 18.72
N VAL A 15 -7.05 -3.06 18.27
CA VAL A 15 -7.43 -3.32 16.88
C VAL A 15 -8.94 -3.28 16.76
N VAL A 16 -9.42 -2.66 15.69
CA VAL A 16 -10.84 -2.51 15.40
C VAL A 16 -11.12 -3.00 13.99
N PHE A 17 -12.14 -3.84 13.84
CA PHE A 17 -12.67 -4.28 12.57
C PHE A 17 -14.01 -3.58 12.33
N LYS A 18 -14.16 -2.96 11.15
CA LYS A 18 -15.37 -2.23 10.75
C LYS A 18 -15.85 -2.71 9.39
N ASP A 19 -17.16 -2.72 9.22
CA ASP A 19 -17.74 -2.84 7.89
C ASP A 19 -17.47 -1.56 7.08
N ALA A 20 -16.92 -1.71 5.88
CA ALA A 20 -16.55 -0.59 5.01
C ALA A 20 -17.78 0.13 4.41
N ILE A 21 -18.93 -0.53 4.36
CA ILE A 21 -20.17 -0.01 3.75
C ILE A 21 -21.01 0.69 4.83
N SER A 22 -21.37 -0.04 5.88
CA SER A 22 -22.24 0.46 6.95
C SER A 22 -21.50 1.29 7.98
N ASN A 23 -20.16 1.28 7.97
CA ASN A 23 -19.29 1.92 8.95
C ASN A 23 -19.49 1.44 10.40
N LYS A 24 -20.17 0.32 10.59
CA LYS A 24 -20.41 -0.27 11.91
C LYS A 24 -19.19 -1.03 12.40
N PHE A 25 -18.96 -0.99 13.71
CA PHE A 25 -17.97 -1.83 14.36
C PHE A 25 -18.45 -3.29 14.31
N ILE A 26 -17.54 -4.19 13.89
CA ILE A 26 -17.79 -5.63 13.83
C ILE A 26 -17.15 -6.31 15.03
N TRP A 27 -15.89 -6.00 15.28
CA TRP A 27 -15.09 -6.63 16.32
C TRP A 27 -13.96 -5.71 16.78
N TRP A 28 -13.54 -5.85 18.01
CA TRP A 28 -12.39 -5.14 18.56
C TRP A 28 -11.69 -5.96 19.64
N HIS A 29 -10.40 -5.75 19.82
CA HIS A 29 -9.61 -6.44 20.82
C HIS A 29 -8.40 -5.61 21.25
N PHE A 30 -7.99 -5.76 22.52
CA PHE A 30 -6.71 -5.23 22.98
C PHE A 30 -5.58 -6.09 22.44
N ILE A 31 -4.51 -5.46 21.94
CA ILE A 31 -3.41 -6.16 21.28
C ILE A 31 -2.05 -5.71 21.78
N GLU A 32 -1.09 -6.62 21.69
CA GLU A 32 0.33 -6.40 21.97
C GLU A 32 1.18 -6.40 20.68
N GLN A 33 0.66 -5.92 19.56
CA GLN A 33 1.31 -5.90 18.24
C GLN A 33 1.63 -7.29 17.66
N LYS A 34 0.84 -8.30 17.95
CA LYS A 34 1.03 -9.66 17.44
C LYS A 34 0.12 -9.96 16.25
N LEU A 35 0.63 -10.71 15.29
CA LEU A 35 -0.14 -11.15 14.13
C LEU A 35 -1.32 -12.05 14.52
N GLU A 36 -1.16 -12.81 15.60
CA GLU A 36 -2.16 -13.70 16.16
C GLU A 36 -3.42 -12.97 16.57
N ASP A 37 -3.30 -11.74 17.08
CA ASP A 37 -4.47 -10.92 17.48
C ASP A 37 -5.37 -10.61 16.29
N TYR A 38 -4.77 -10.31 15.12
CA TYR A 38 -5.53 -10.11 13.89
C TYR A 38 -6.18 -11.40 13.39
N LYS A 39 -5.48 -12.53 13.47
CA LYS A 39 -6.04 -13.85 13.10
C LYS A 39 -7.24 -14.22 13.95
N LEU A 40 -7.19 -13.89 15.26
CA LEU A 40 -8.31 -14.11 16.16
C LEU A 40 -9.56 -13.34 15.69
N GLY A 41 -9.42 -12.06 15.33
CA GLY A 41 -10.52 -11.26 14.81
C GLY A 41 -11.08 -11.80 13.49
N PHE A 42 -10.23 -12.26 12.56
CA PHE A 42 -10.70 -12.89 11.33
C PHE A 42 -11.44 -14.19 11.58
N LYS A 43 -10.90 -15.05 12.43
CA LYS A 43 -11.54 -16.29 12.81
C LYS A 43 -12.93 -16.02 13.39
N TRP A 44 -13.01 -15.08 14.33
CA TRP A 44 -14.29 -14.68 14.92
C TRP A 44 -15.27 -14.18 13.85
N CYS A 45 -14.86 -13.30 12.93
CA CYS A 45 -15.73 -12.83 11.86
C CYS A 45 -16.30 -13.96 11.01
N VAL A 46 -15.45 -14.93 10.63
CA VAL A 46 -15.88 -16.09 9.84
C VAL A 46 -16.86 -16.96 10.64
N GLU A 47 -16.61 -17.21 11.92
CA GLU A 47 -17.49 -17.98 12.82
C GLU A 47 -18.85 -17.29 13.00
N GLN A 48 -18.91 -15.96 12.95
CA GLN A 48 -20.17 -15.20 12.98
C GLN A 48 -20.87 -15.11 11.60
N GLY A 49 -20.35 -15.79 10.57
CA GLY A 49 -20.94 -15.84 9.24
C GLY A 49 -20.64 -14.63 8.34
N TYR A 50 -19.67 -13.77 8.71
CA TYR A 50 -19.27 -12.68 7.83
C TYR A 50 -18.52 -13.18 6.60
N ILE A 51 -18.96 -12.77 5.42
CA ILE A 51 -18.27 -13.01 4.15
C ILE A 51 -17.31 -11.84 3.89
N ILE A 52 -16.02 -12.08 4.07
CA ILE A 52 -14.99 -11.05 3.93
C ILE A 52 -14.51 -11.00 2.48
N LYS A 53 -15.05 -10.07 1.68
CA LYS A 53 -14.66 -9.90 0.26
C LYS A 53 -13.35 -9.13 0.08
N ALA A 54 -13.07 -8.18 0.94
CA ALA A 54 -11.84 -7.38 0.89
C ALA A 54 -11.49 -6.81 2.27
N VAL A 55 -10.21 -6.57 2.51
CA VAL A 55 -9.69 -5.96 3.74
C VAL A 55 -8.82 -4.75 3.39
N VAL A 56 -9.07 -3.64 4.08
CA VAL A 56 -8.23 -2.45 4.06
C VAL A 56 -7.64 -2.27 5.45
N SER A 57 -6.32 -2.22 5.57
CA SER A 57 -5.62 -2.08 6.84
C SER A 57 -4.44 -1.13 6.75
N ASP A 58 -3.87 -0.76 7.89
CA ASP A 58 -2.74 0.16 8.02
C ASP A 58 -1.36 -0.43 7.67
N GLY A 59 -1.28 -1.63 7.15
CA GLY A 59 -0.02 -2.20 6.64
C GLY A 59 0.84 -2.88 7.69
N PHE A 60 0.27 -3.40 8.75
CA PHE A 60 1.01 -4.22 9.72
C PHE A 60 1.79 -5.34 9.01
N LYS A 61 3.09 -5.47 9.34
CA LYS A 61 3.98 -6.47 8.72
C LYS A 61 3.44 -7.88 8.90
N GLY A 62 3.28 -8.63 7.81
CA GLY A 62 2.80 -10.00 7.85
C GLY A 62 1.28 -10.13 7.69
N LEU A 63 0.48 -9.11 7.97
CA LEU A 63 -0.97 -9.15 7.84
C LEU A 63 -1.38 -9.50 6.40
N ALA A 64 -0.77 -8.86 5.41
CA ALA A 64 -1.05 -9.15 4.00
C ALA A 64 -0.75 -10.61 3.61
N LYS A 65 0.32 -11.21 4.15
CA LYS A 65 0.63 -12.62 3.90
C LYS A 65 -0.37 -13.57 4.54
N THR A 66 -0.87 -13.21 5.71
CA THR A 66 -1.83 -14.03 6.46
C THR A 66 -3.22 -13.97 5.86
N LEU A 67 -3.57 -12.81 5.29
CA LEU A 67 -4.88 -12.54 4.71
C LEU A 67 -4.94 -12.73 3.19
N TYR A 68 -3.83 -13.18 2.59
CA TYR A 68 -3.83 -13.57 1.20
C TYR A 68 -4.87 -14.72 1.01
N PRO A 69 -5.82 -14.58 0.13
CA PRO A 69 -6.02 -13.62 -0.96
C PRO A 69 -6.95 -12.42 -0.68
N ILE A 70 -7.28 -12.09 0.54
CA ILE A 70 -8.41 -11.20 0.91
C ILE A 70 -8.01 -9.75 1.19
N ALA A 71 -6.72 -9.45 1.42
CA ALA A 71 -6.29 -8.15 1.96
C ALA A 71 -5.76 -7.15 0.93
N PHE A 72 -6.16 -5.91 1.07
CA PHE A 72 -5.80 -4.84 0.19
C PHE A 72 -5.43 -3.51 0.89
N GLN A 73 -4.31 -2.85 0.50
CA GLN A 73 -3.75 -1.68 1.20
C GLN A 73 -3.50 -0.47 0.29
N ILE A 74 -4.56 0.05 -0.39
CA ILE A 74 -4.41 1.20 -1.30
C ILE A 74 -3.95 2.47 -0.58
N PHE A 75 -4.56 2.80 0.55
CA PHE A 75 -4.30 4.05 1.26
C PHE A 75 -2.84 4.18 1.70
N HIS A 76 -2.28 3.13 2.28
CA HIS A 76 -0.88 3.13 2.72
C HIS A 76 0.10 3.14 1.57
N MET A 77 -0.24 2.53 0.44
CA MET A 77 0.57 2.64 -0.76
C MET A 77 0.66 4.09 -1.25
N LEU A 78 -0.47 4.80 -1.34
CA LEU A 78 -0.49 6.21 -1.72
C LEU A 78 0.32 7.06 -0.73
N ARG A 79 0.13 6.85 0.57
CA ARG A 79 0.89 7.55 1.61
C ARG A 79 2.39 7.25 1.51
N ALA A 80 2.80 6.01 1.27
CA ALA A 80 4.20 5.62 1.08
C ALA A 80 4.81 6.25 -0.17
N VAL A 81 4.07 6.30 -1.28
CA VAL A 81 4.49 7.01 -2.50
C VAL A 81 4.63 8.51 -2.24
N MET A 82 3.64 9.13 -1.59
CA MET A 82 3.67 10.56 -1.24
C MET A 82 4.83 10.91 -0.29
N ALA A 83 5.13 10.07 0.69
CA ALA A 83 6.27 10.28 1.60
C ALA A 83 7.61 10.29 0.87
N LYS A 84 7.77 9.47 -0.17
CA LYS A 84 8.98 9.42 -1.00
C LYS A 84 9.09 10.56 -2.00
N LEU A 85 7.96 11.01 -2.56
CA LEU A 85 7.91 12.06 -3.58
C LEU A 85 7.82 13.48 -3.01
N THR A 86 7.46 13.62 -1.74
CA THR A 86 7.01 14.86 -1.09
C THR A 86 5.61 15.30 -1.57
N ARG A 87 4.97 16.20 -0.80
CA ARG A 87 3.62 16.70 -1.14
C ARG A 87 3.62 17.66 -2.35
N LYS A 88 4.75 18.32 -2.59
CA LYS A 88 4.94 19.28 -3.69
C LYS A 88 6.25 18.94 -4.42
N PRO A 89 6.26 17.92 -5.28
CA PRO A 89 7.46 17.55 -6.02
C PRO A 89 7.81 18.62 -7.05
N LYS A 90 9.12 18.89 -7.24
CA LYS A 90 9.62 19.94 -8.14
C LYS A 90 9.89 19.45 -9.58
N SER A 91 10.10 18.13 -9.78
CA SER A 91 10.40 17.61 -11.12
C SER A 91 9.16 17.00 -11.75
N ASP A 92 9.01 17.15 -13.07
CA ASP A 92 7.89 16.62 -13.85
C ASP A 92 7.70 15.11 -13.65
N ALA A 93 8.81 14.36 -13.64
CA ALA A 93 8.77 12.92 -13.40
C ALA A 93 8.18 12.54 -12.03
N ARG A 94 8.37 13.37 -10.99
CA ARG A 94 7.77 13.16 -9.66
C ARG A 94 6.32 13.63 -9.62
N MET A 95 6.01 14.75 -10.27
CA MET A 95 4.65 15.27 -10.38
C MET A 95 3.74 14.30 -11.10
N GLU A 96 4.17 13.77 -12.25
CA GLU A 96 3.42 12.75 -13.00
C GLU A 96 3.20 11.46 -12.19
N LEU A 97 4.21 10.98 -11.45
CA LEU A 97 4.04 9.79 -10.62
C LEU A 97 3.04 10.02 -9.48
N LEU A 98 3.08 11.18 -8.87
CA LEU A 98 2.13 11.55 -7.82
C LEU A 98 0.70 11.68 -8.36
N ALA A 99 0.53 12.31 -9.53
CA ALA A 99 -0.76 12.43 -10.19
C ALA A 99 -1.33 11.05 -10.54
N LEU A 100 -0.53 10.20 -11.19
CA LEU A 100 -0.93 8.84 -11.54
C LEU A 100 -1.31 8.01 -10.30
N SER A 101 -0.54 8.15 -9.21
CA SER A 101 -0.84 7.43 -7.95
C SER A 101 -2.22 7.81 -7.38
N LYS A 102 -2.66 9.06 -7.54
CA LYS A 102 -3.98 9.51 -7.10
C LYS A 102 -5.13 9.02 -8.00
N GLU A 103 -4.82 8.63 -9.23
CA GLU A 103 -5.80 8.07 -10.17
C GLU A 103 -6.01 6.56 -9.98
N LEU A 104 -5.23 5.90 -9.13
CA LEU A 104 -5.25 4.45 -8.97
C LEU A 104 -6.66 3.86 -8.73
N CYS A 105 -7.48 4.53 -7.92
CA CYS A 105 -8.84 4.06 -7.61
C CYS A 105 -9.89 4.47 -8.68
N LYS A 106 -9.47 5.20 -9.73
CA LYS A 106 -10.37 5.75 -10.76
C LYS A 106 -10.19 5.07 -12.10
N LEU A 107 -9.10 4.36 -12.30
CA LEU A 107 -8.72 3.72 -13.55
C LEU A 107 -8.93 2.22 -13.45
N SER A 108 -9.23 1.58 -14.59
CA SER A 108 -9.11 0.13 -14.71
C SER A 108 -7.65 -0.31 -14.55
N SER A 109 -7.43 -1.58 -14.19
CA SER A 109 -6.09 -2.16 -14.06
C SER A 109 -5.25 -1.97 -15.30
N ASN A 110 -5.83 -2.29 -16.47
CA ASN A 110 -5.14 -2.20 -17.74
C ASN A 110 -4.77 -0.76 -18.08
N ASP A 111 -5.68 0.19 -17.89
CA ASP A 111 -5.41 1.61 -18.13
C ASP A 111 -4.32 2.15 -17.22
N PHE A 112 -4.36 1.77 -15.94
CA PHE A 112 -3.34 2.19 -14.99
C PHE A 112 -1.95 1.62 -15.34
N ILE A 113 -1.86 0.32 -15.65
CA ILE A 113 -0.60 -0.33 -16.05
C ILE A 113 -0.06 0.31 -17.33
N ASN A 114 -0.91 0.57 -18.32
CA ASN A 114 -0.52 1.22 -19.57
C ASN A 114 0.00 2.65 -19.33
N LYS A 115 -0.69 3.45 -18.52
CA LYS A 115 -0.22 4.80 -18.14
C LYS A 115 1.11 4.74 -17.38
N LEU A 116 1.26 3.80 -16.45
CA LEU A 116 2.49 3.64 -15.68
C LEU A 116 3.67 3.23 -16.59
N SER A 117 3.46 2.30 -17.52
CA SER A 117 4.48 1.83 -18.46
C SER A 117 4.93 2.94 -19.41
N LYS A 118 3.98 3.68 -20.00
CA LYS A 118 4.27 4.86 -20.87
C LYS A 118 5.07 5.92 -20.11
N ARG A 119 4.70 6.16 -18.85
CA ARG A 119 5.43 7.10 -18.01
C ARG A 119 6.84 6.58 -17.68
N GLN A 120 7.01 5.30 -17.37
CA GLN A 120 8.32 4.70 -17.09
C GLN A 120 9.26 4.82 -18.28
N GLU A 121 8.79 4.59 -19.49
CA GLU A 121 9.58 4.75 -20.71
C GLU A 121 9.97 6.21 -20.95
N ARG A 122 9.04 7.17 -20.78
CA ARG A 122 9.33 8.61 -20.92
C ARG A 122 10.40 9.09 -19.93
N HIS A 123 10.37 8.58 -18.70
CA HIS A 123 11.32 8.99 -17.64
C HIS A 123 12.42 7.97 -17.39
N LYS A 124 12.71 7.09 -18.35
CA LYS A 124 13.69 6.01 -18.24
C LYS A 124 15.08 6.52 -17.85
N TYR A 125 15.48 7.66 -18.39
CA TYR A 125 16.74 8.30 -18.04
C TYR A 125 16.83 8.59 -16.56
N PHE A 126 15.87 9.31 -15.98
CA PHE A 126 15.83 9.64 -14.55
C PHE A 126 15.76 8.42 -13.63
N LEU A 127 15.12 7.35 -14.08
CA LEU A 127 15.01 6.13 -13.29
C LEU A 127 16.31 5.31 -13.26
N ASN A 128 17.17 5.46 -14.27
CA ASN A 128 18.38 4.68 -14.44
C ASN A 128 19.68 5.49 -14.26
N GLU A 129 19.58 6.81 -14.13
CA GLU A 129 20.73 7.68 -13.91
C GLU A 129 21.47 7.32 -12.62
N LYS A 130 22.79 7.19 -12.73
CA LYS A 130 23.68 6.86 -11.62
C LYS A 130 24.81 7.86 -11.55
N THR A 131 25.28 8.12 -10.33
CA THR A 131 26.48 8.90 -10.03
C THR A 131 27.41 8.10 -9.12
N ILE A 132 28.68 8.44 -9.13
CA ILE A 132 29.67 7.86 -8.21
C ILE A 132 29.64 8.69 -6.92
N ASP A 133 29.48 8.04 -5.76
CA ASP A 133 29.55 8.68 -4.47
C ASP A 133 30.99 8.95 -4.00
N GLU A 134 31.14 9.60 -2.86
CA GLU A 134 32.44 9.94 -2.24
C GLU A 134 33.33 8.72 -1.97
N ASN A 135 32.73 7.52 -1.87
CA ASN A 135 33.42 6.25 -1.66
C ASN A 135 33.68 5.47 -2.96
N GLY A 136 33.51 6.10 -4.13
CA GLY A 136 33.71 5.46 -5.43
C GLY A 136 32.62 4.44 -5.83
N LYS A 137 31.46 4.41 -5.13
CA LYS A 137 30.36 3.48 -5.42
C LYS A 137 29.30 4.11 -6.31
N TRP A 138 28.84 3.35 -7.30
CA TRP A 138 27.72 3.75 -8.14
C TRP A 138 26.42 3.80 -7.34
N ARG A 139 25.75 4.95 -7.32
CA ARG A 139 24.42 5.15 -6.70
C ARG A 139 23.45 5.78 -7.68
N TYR A 140 22.16 5.43 -7.53
CA TYR A 140 21.12 6.06 -8.33
C TYR A 140 20.90 7.50 -7.87
N THR A 141 21.00 8.45 -8.82
CA THR A 141 20.82 9.90 -8.56
C THR A 141 19.42 10.20 -8.04
N HIS A 142 18.40 9.54 -8.59
CA HIS A 142 17.01 9.77 -8.23
C HIS A 142 16.41 8.64 -7.36
N THR A 143 17.10 8.28 -6.27
CA THR A 143 16.74 7.16 -5.37
C THR A 143 15.30 7.23 -4.85
N ARG A 144 14.81 8.42 -4.47
CA ARG A 144 13.44 8.61 -3.98
C ARG A 144 12.39 8.35 -5.06
N LEU A 145 12.60 8.87 -6.27
CA LEU A 145 11.71 8.64 -7.40
C LEU A 145 11.67 7.15 -7.79
N ARG A 146 12.85 6.54 -7.88
CA ARG A 146 13.00 5.11 -8.16
C ARG A 146 12.29 4.25 -7.08
N SER A 147 12.51 4.56 -5.81
CA SER A 147 11.87 3.86 -4.69
C SER A 147 10.35 4.03 -4.68
N ALA A 148 9.82 5.22 -4.99
CA ALA A 148 8.38 5.45 -5.12
C ALA A 148 7.78 4.65 -6.29
N ASN A 149 8.45 4.66 -7.44
CA ASN A 149 8.05 3.90 -8.62
C ASN A 149 8.04 2.39 -8.35
N TYR A 150 9.06 1.87 -7.68
CA TYR A 150 9.13 0.46 -7.27
C TYR A 150 8.01 0.10 -6.28
N THR A 151 7.73 0.95 -5.30
CA THR A 151 6.63 0.76 -4.34
C THR A 151 5.29 0.66 -5.06
N LEU A 152 5.04 1.56 -6.01
CA LEU A 152 3.82 1.54 -6.80
C LEU A 152 3.72 0.25 -7.63
N LYS A 153 4.76 -0.09 -8.40
CA LYS A 153 4.79 -1.29 -9.25
C LYS A 153 4.59 -2.58 -8.46
N ARG A 154 5.26 -2.72 -7.30
CA ARG A 154 5.14 -3.91 -6.46
C ARG A 154 3.71 -4.09 -5.91
N ASN A 155 3.07 -3.01 -5.49
CA ASN A 155 1.74 -3.08 -4.93
C ASN A 155 0.64 -3.23 -5.99
N ILE A 156 0.86 -2.73 -7.21
CA ILE A 156 -0.06 -2.92 -8.34
C ILE A 156 -0.24 -4.39 -8.67
N ALA A 157 0.83 -5.19 -8.64
CA ALA A 157 0.73 -6.62 -8.88
C ALA A 157 -0.22 -7.33 -7.89
N PHE A 158 -0.30 -6.82 -6.65
CA PHE A 158 -1.28 -7.30 -5.67
C PHE A 158 -2.68 -6.76 -5.93
N LEU A 159 -2.82 -5.52 -6.44
CA LEU A 159 -4.10 -4.88 -6.71
C LEU A 159 -4.91 -5.61 -7.77
N PHE A 160 -4.27 -6.02 -8.81
CA PHE A 160 -4.92 -6.52 -10.02
C PHE A 160 -4.93 -8.04 -10.14
N ALA A 161 -4.29 -8.77 -9.22
CA ALA A 161 -4.44 -10.21 -9.12
C ALA A 161 -5.90 -10.66 -8.80
N TYR A 162 -6.77 -9.71 -8.45
CA TYR A 162 -8.15 -9.95 -8.02
C TYR A 162 -9.24 -9.52 -9.00
N GLU A 163 -8.91 -8.80 -10.07
CA GLU A 163 -9.90 -8.48 -11.10
C GLU A 163 -10.19 -9.66 -12.05
N SER A 164 -9.45 -10.78 -11.90
CA SER A 164 -9.53 -11.96 -12.75
C SER A 164 -10.23 -13.17 -12.10
N VAL A 165 -10.99 -12.99 -11.02
CA VAL A 165 -11.81 -14.04 -10.39
C VAL A 165 -13.28 -13.66 -10.40
#